data_123183d09ed9aba42b752018394fec6c
#
_entry.id   123183d09ed9aba42b752018394fec6c
#
_cell.length_a   1.000
_cell.length_b   1.000
_cell.length_c   1.000
_cell.angle_alpha   90.00
_cell.angle_beta   90.00
_cell.angle_gamma   90.00
#
_symmetry.space_group_name_H-M   'P 1'
#
loop_
_entity.id
_entity.type
_entity.pdbx_description
1 polymer ?
#
loop_
_entity_poly.entity_id
_entity_poly.type
_entity_poly.pdbx_seq_one_letter_code
_entity_poly.pdbx_strand_id
1 'polypeptide(L)'
;MLQADAGLATQLIQKPKLHNSGIFHWIYVGDTALHLAAAGYRVEIVRLLLASGADPNAARNHRKSAPLHYAADGFITGPAWDAKRQVATLRCLIEKGGDVHRADMNGATPLHRAVRTRCAAAVEFLLKAGGDPVARNKSGSTPFHLAVQNTGRGGSGEPAAIEAQREIIRTFLSLGISPKLKDGAGKSVMGCARSMWIREMLVA
;
A
#
# COMPACT_ATOMS: atom_id res chain seq x y z
N MET A 1 -5.70 -11.04 26.58
CA MET A 1 -5.51 -12.25 25.74
C MET A 1 -4.07 -12.42 25.28
N LEU A 2 -3.43 -11.45 24.63
CA LEU A 2 -2.03 -11.58 24.18
C LEU A 2 -1.00 -11.78 25.31
N GLN A 3 -1.30 -11.30 26.53
CA GLN A 3 -0.47 -11.57 27.70
C GLN A 3 -0.61 -13.02 28.22
N ALA A 4 -1.68 -13.69 27.86
CA ALA A 4 -1.92 -15.08 28.28
C ALA A 4 -1.41 -16.13 27.28
N ASP A 5 -1.21 -15.75 25.99
CA ASP A 5 -0.74 -16.65 24.95
C ASP A 5 0.03 -15.89 23.87
N ALA A 6 1.38 -15.84 24.03
CA ALA A 6 2.28 -15.23 23.05
C ALA A 6 2.23 -15.94 21.67
N GLY A 7 1.78 -17.19 21.61
CA GLY A 7 1.62 -17.96 20.38
C GLY A 7 0.60 -17.35 19.43
N LEU A 8 -0.40 -16.63 19.95
CA LEU A 8 -1.41 -15.93 19.10
C LEU A 8 -0.79 -14.87 18.20
N ALA A 9 0.33 -14.27 18.59
CA ALA A 9 1.01 -13.25 17.79
C ALA A 9 1.63 -13.82 16.50
N THR A 10 2.01 -15.09 16.50
CA THR A 10 2.67 -15.78 15.39
C THR A 10 1.77 -16.78 14.66
N GLN A 11 0.57 -17.03 15.18
CA GLN A 11 -0.37 -18.00 14.63
C GLN A 11 -0.80 -17.59 13.20
N LEU A 12 -0.81 -18.59 12.30
CA LEU A 12 -1.26 -18.39 10.92
C LEU A 12 -2.76 -18.63 10.78
N ILE A 13 -3.39 -17.80 9.98
CA ILE A 13 -4.80 -17.96 9.60
C ILE A 13 -4.92 -19.16 8.67
N GLN A 14 -5.83 -20.07 8.99
CA GLN A 14 -6.03 -21.34 8.27
C GLN A 14 -7.14 -21.28 7.22
N LYS A 15 -8.07 -20.33 7.35
CA LYS A 15 -9.21 -20.18 6.42
C LYS A 15 -9.26 -18.75 5.87
N PRO A 16 -9.38 -18.58 4.52
CA PRO A 16 -9.52 -17.25 3.96
C PRO A 16 -10.88 -16.66 4.30
N LYS A 17 -10.94 -15.35 4.54
CA LYS A 17 -12.17 -14.65 4.82
C LYS A 17 -12.09 -13.20 4.32
N LEU A 18 -13.19 -12.73 3.69
CA LEU A 18 -13.37 -11.28 3.49
C LEU A 18 -13.82 -10.67 4.82
N HIS A 19 -13.05 -9.74 5.35
CA HIS A 19 -13.39 -9.06 6.58
C HIS A 19 -14.17 -7.78 6.25
N ASN A 20 -15.50 -7.84 6.41
CA ASN A 20 -16.43 -6.75 6.06
C ASN A 20 -16.58 -5.69 7.15
N SER A 21 -16.13 -5.93 8.37
CA SER A 21 -16.25 -4.97 9.47
C SER A 21 -15.18 -3.90 9.42
N GLY A 22 -15.35 -2.90 8.55
CA GLY A 22 -14.55 -1.69 8.50
C GLY A 22 -13.15 -1.82 7.89
N ILE A 23 -12.75 -3.01 7.43
CA ILE A 23 -11.41 -3.23 6.87
C ILE A 23 -11.45 -3.43 5.35
N PHE A 24 -12.51 -3.97 4.77
CA PHE A 24 -12.65 -4.28 3.33
C PHE A 24 -11.40 -4.92 2.70
N HIS A 25 -10.77 -5.84 3.42
CA HIS A 25 -9.57 -6.52 2.97
C HIS A 25 -9.74 -8.04 3.02
N TRP A 26 -9.27 -8.73 1.97
CA TRP A 26 -9.19 -10.18 1.98
C TRP A 26 -8.09 -10.64 2.92
N ILE A 27 -8.41 -11.60 3.76
CA ILE A 27 -7.49 -12.32 4.61
C ILE A 27 -7.23 -13.65 3.94
N TYR A 28 -5.98 -14.01 3.81
CA TYR A 28 -5.54 -15.22 3.14
C TYR A 28 -4.99 -16.25 4.13
N VAL A 29 -5.01 -17.52 3.73
CA VAL A 29 -4.29 -18.56 4.45
C VAL A 29 -2.81 -18.17 4.52
N GLY A 30 -2.23 -18.28 5.71
CA GLY A 30 -0.85 -17.87 5.96
C GLY A 30 -0.68 -16.41 6.41
N ASP A 31 -1.76 -15.62 6.47
CA ASP A 31 -1.76 -14.33 7.16
C ASP A 31 -1.67 -14.54 8.68
N THR A 32 -1.23 -13.51 9.39
CA THR A 32 -1.18 -13.46 10.85
C THR A 32 -2.14 -12.40 11.39
N ALA A 33 -2.35 -12.38 12.70
CA ALA A 33 -3.09 -11.31 13.36
C ALA A 33 -2.52 -9.92 13.03
N LEU A 34 -1.20 -9.81 12.79
CA LEU A 34 -0.54 -8.56 12.41
C LEU A 34 -0.99 -8.05 11.03
N HIS A 35 -1.23 -8.93 10.04
CA HIS A 35 -1.79 -8.53 8.74
C HIS A 35 -3.18 -7.92 8.90
N LEU A 36 -4.01 -8.54 9.74
CA LEU A 36 -5.36 -8.07 10.00
C LEU A 36 -5.38 -6.72 10.73
N ALA A 37 -4.56 -6.59 11.76
CA ALA A 37 -4.42 -5.34 12.50
C ALA A 37 -3.87 -4.20 11.61
N ALA A 38 -2.93 -4.52 10.72
CA ALA A 38 -2.35 -3.59 9.75
C ALA A 38 -3.41 -3.12 8.73
N ALA A 39 -4.19 -4.05 8.15
CA ALA A 39 -5.27 -3.73 7.21
C ALA A 39 -6.36 -2.86 7.84
N GLY A 40 -6.59 -3.00 9.14
CA GLY A 40 -7.58 -2.23 9.90
C GLY A 40 -7.05 -0.96 10.54
N TYR A 41 -5.79 -0.61 10.33
CA TYR A 41 -5.12 0.55 10.93
C TYR A 41 -5.25 0.59 12.46
N ARG A 42 -5.19 -0.60 13.10
CA ARG A 42 -5.32 -0.79 14.55
C ARG A 42 -3.97 -0.62 15.24
N VAL A 43 -3.48 0.62 15.30
CA VAL A 43 -2.12 0.98 15.74
C VAL A 43 -1.74 0.32 17.07
N GLU A 44 -2.63 0.36 18.08
CA GLU A 44 -2.33 -0.22 19.39
C GLU A 44 -2.26 -1.75 19.35
N ILE A 45 -3.10 -2.40 18.53
CA ILE A 45 -3.01 -3.85 18.33
C ILE A 45 -1.73 -4.22 17.58
N VAL A 46 -1.32 -3.42 16.57
CA VAL A 46 -0.04 -3.59 15.86
C VAL A 46 1.12 -3.51 16.84
N ARG A 47 1.14 -2.51 17.74
CA ARG A 47 2.18 -2.35 18.76
C ARG A 47 2.25 -3.57 19.70
N LEU A 48 1.10 -4.01 20.20
CA LEU A 48 1.03 -5.18 21.09
C LEU A 48 1.51 -6.46 20.41
N LEU A 49 1.09 -6.70 19.16
CA LEU A 49 1.51 -7.88 18.41
C LEU A 49 3.03 -7.89 18.17
N LEU A 50 3.58 -6.73 17.75
CA LEU A 50 5.02 -6.60 17.54
C LEU A 50 5.81 -6.76 18.84
N ALA A 51 5.33 -6.21 19.96
CA ALA A 51 5.92 -6.39 21.28
C ALA A 51 5.84 -7.86 21.75
N SER A 52 4.85 -8.62 21.27
CA SER A 52 4.67 -10.06 21.55
C SER A 52 5.41 -10.97 20.55
N GLY A 53 6.33 -10.43 19.73
CA GLY A 53 7.19 -11.21 18.83
C GLY A 53 6.58 -11.50 17.46
N ALA A 54 5.50 -10.81 17.06
CA ALA A 54 5.03 -10.92 15.68
C ALA A 54 6.10 -10.41 14.69
N ASP A 55 6.33 -11.17 13.62
CA ASP A 55 7.26 -10.79 12.56
C ASP A 55 6.64 -9.68 11.67
N PRO A 56 7.20 -8.46 11.63
CA PRO A 56 6.70 -7.37 10.77
C PRO A 56 6.82 -7.68 9.27
N ASN A 57 7.62 -8.69 8.92
CA ASN A 57 7.87 -9.12 7.56
C ASN A 57 7.24 -10.49 7.24
N ALA A 58 6.36 -11.01 8.07
CA ALA A 58 5.65 -12.26 7.81
C ALA A 58 4.97 -12.21 6.42
N ALA A 59 5.21 -13.22 5.56
CA ALA A 59 4.69 -13.27 4.19
C ALA A 59 4.46 -14.71 3.72
N ARG A 60 3.86 -15.53 4.59
CA ARG A 60 3.57 -16.95 4.32
C ARG A 60 2.27 -17.15 3.53
N ASN A 61 1.50 -16.09 3.31
CA ASN A 61 0.32 -16.14 2.44
C ASN A 61 0.75 -16.33 0.97
N HIS A 62 -0.16 -16.87 0.14
CA HIS A 62 0.12 -17.14 -1.27
C HIS A 62 0.48 -15.89 -2.08
N ARG A 63 0.11 -14.69 -1.61
CA ARG A 63 0.47 -13.43 -2.24
C ARG A 63 1.86 -12.94 -1.86
N LYS A 64 2.51 -13.57 -0.89
CA LYS A 64 3.79 -13.13 -0.30
C LYS A 64 3.75 -11.67 0.18
N SER A 65 2.56 -11.21 0.54
CA SER A 65 2.36 -9.84 1.05
C SER A 65 2.66 -9.81 2.54
N ALA A 66 3.49 -8.87 2.99
CA ALA A 66 3.77 -8.61 4.39
C ALA A 66 2.72 -7.64 5.00
N PRO A 67 2.63 -7.50 6.33
CA PRO A 67 1.73 -6.56 7.00
C PRO A 67 1.83 -5.13 6.47
N LEU A 68 3.02 -4.69 6.04
CA LEU A 68 3.22 -3.36 5.47
C LEU A 68 2.46 -3.15 4.15
N HIS A 69 2.28 -4.19 3.34
CA HIS A 69 1.43 -4.12 2.13
C HIS A 69 -0.04 -3.90 2.50
N TYR A 70 -0.51 -4.55 3.57
CA TYR A 70 -1.88 -4.43 4.07
C TYR A 70 -2.14 -3.03 4.63
N ALA A 71 -1.18 -2.49 5.41
CA ALA A 71 -1.25 -1.11 5.91
C ALA A 71 -1.23 -0.08 4.78
N ALA A 72 -0.52 -0.35 3.67
CA ALA A 72 -0.42 0.54 2.52
C ALA A 72 -1.67 0.53 1.62
N ASP A 73 -2.43 -0.57 1.60
CA ASP A 73 -3.73 -0.61 0.90
C ASP A 73 -4.76 0.24 1.66
N GLY A 74 -5.55 1.04 0.95
CA GLY A 74 -6.61 1.86 1.53
C GLY A 74 -7.88 1.86 0.67
N PHE A 75 -8.99 2.25 1.29
CA PHE A 75 -10.25 2.52 0.61
C PHE A 75 -10.69 3.94 0.98
N ILE A 76 -10.07 4.93 0.31
CA ILE A 76 -10.16 6.35 0.67
C ILE A 76 -11.58 6.94 0.65
N THR A 77 -12.51 6.29 -0.04
CA THR A 77 -13.94 6.64 -0.03
C THR A 77 -14.73 5.83 0.99
N GLY A 78 -14.07 4.91 1.71
CA GLY A 78 -14.71 4.09 2.72
C GLY A 78 -14.89 4.81 4.06
N PRO A 79 -16.01 4.60 4.76
CA PRO A 79 -16.35 5.33 5.99
C PRO A 79 -15.39 5.04 7.16
N ALA A 80 -14.66 3.95 7.10
CA ALA A 80 -13.72 3.54 8.15
C ALA A 80 -12.26 3.91 7.84
N TRP A 81 -11.98 4.48 6.67
CA TRP A 81 -10.63 4.88 6.32
C TRP A 81 -10.22 6.18 7.02
N ASP A 82 -9.00 6.18 7.55
CA ASP A 82 -8.40 7.31 8.25
C ASP A 82 -6.92 7.39 7.88
N ALA A 83 -6.55 8.43 7.14
CA ALA A 83 -5.18 8.65 6.67
C ALA A 83 -4.16 8.75 7.82
N LYS A 84 -4.53 9.36 8.96
CA LYS A 84 -3.63 9.50 10.11
C LYS A 84 -3.34 8.16 10.75
N ARG A 85 -4.38 7.33 10.94
CA ARG A 85 -4.23 5.97 11.47
C ARG A 85 -3.45 5.08 10.50
N GLN A 86 -3.68 5.21 9.19
CA GLN A 86 -2.92 4.51 8.18
C GLN A 86 -1.43 4.81 8.29
N VAL A 87 -1.05 6.10 8.28
CA VAL A 87 0.35 6.54 8.41
C VAL A 87 0.95 6.11 9.75
N ALA A 88 0.21 6.21 10.86
CA ALA A 88 0.69 5.75 12.16
C ALA A 88 0.95 4.24 12.18
N THR A 89 0.12 3.44 11.47
CA THR A 89 0.32 1.99 11.34
C THR A 89 1.56 1.68 10.50
N LEU A 90 1.74 2.35 9.36
CA LEU A 90 2.93 2.22 8.52
C LEU A 90 4.21 2.55 9.31
N ARG A 91 4.19 3.67 10.04
CA ARG A 91 5.28 4.11 10.91
C ARG A 91 5.64 3.04 11.94
N CYS A 92 4.66 2.54 12.67
CA CYS A 92 4.86 1.54 13.69
C CYS A 92 5.48 0.25 13.14
N LEU A 93 5.03 -0.21 11.96
CA LEU A 93 5.60 -1.40 11.30
C LEU A 93 7.05 -1.17 10.87
N ILE A 94 7.37 -0.01 10.26
CA ILE A 94 8.71 0.31 9.78
C ILE A 94 9.69 0.49 10.95
N GLU A 95 9.31 1.20 12.01
CA GLU A 95 10.11 1.37 13.23
C GLU A 95 10.44 0.02 13.90
N LYS A 96 9.66 -1.00 13.68
CA LYS A 96 9.86 -2.37 14.18
C LYS A 96 10.47 -3.32 13.14
N GLY A 97 11.12 -2.79 12.10
CA GLY A 97 11.87 -3.54 11.10
C GLY A 97 11.06 -4.02 9.90
N GLY A 98 9.87 -3.46 9.67
CA GLY A 98 9.11 -3.70 8.45
C GLY A 98 9.86 -3.19 7.22
N ASP A 99 10.07 -4.05 6.23
CA ASP A 99 10.85 -3.77 5.03
C ASP A 99 10.00 -2.99 4.00
N VAL A 100 10.34 -1.70 3.81
CA VAL A 100 9.67 -0.80 2.88
C VAL A 100 9.86 -1.20 1.40
N HIS A 101 10.92 -1.97 1.10
CA HIS A 101 11.25 -2.43 -0.25
C HIS A 101 10.68 -3.81 -0.57
N ARG A 102 10.12 -4.51 0.43
CA ARG A 102 9.62 -5.86 0.23
C ARG A 102 8.62 -5.91 -0.91
N ALA A 103 8.86 -6.82 -1.86
CA ALA A 103 7.98 -7.08 -2.98
C ALA A 103 7.02 -8.25 -2.67
N ASP A 104 5.76 -8.13 -3.03
CA ASP A 104 4.78 -9.23 -3.01
C ASP A 104 4.99 -10.20 -4.18
N MET A 105 4.12 -11.21 -4.32
CA MET A 105 4.21 -12.18 -5.42
C MET A 105 4.15 -11.56 -6.82
N ASN A 106 3.62 -10.36 -6.96
CA ASN A 106 3.55 -9.61 -8.22
C ASN A 106 4.69 -8.59 -8.38
N GLY A 107 5.67 -8.60 -7.46
CA GLY A 107 6.74 -7.61 -7.42
C GLY A 107 6.30 -6.24 -6.93
N ALA A 108 5.07 -6.10 -6.44
CA ALA A 108 4.56 -4.84 -5.94
C ALA A 108 5.09 -4.59 -4.52
N THR A 109 5.69 -3.41 -4.29
CA THR A 109 6.10 -2.94 -2.96
C THR A 109 4.92 -2.27 -2.24
N PRO A 110 5.03 -1.97 -0.92
CA PRO A 110 4.03 -1.17 -0.22
C PRO A 110 3.71 0.16 -0.93
N LEU A 111 4.72 0.81 -1.52
CA LEU A 111 4.51 2.05 -2.30
C LEU A 111 3.61 1.83 -3.52
N HIS A 112 3.78 0.75 -4.27
CA HIS A 112 2.87 0.39 -5.37
C HIS A 112 1.43 0.24 -4.88
N ARG A 113 1.23 -0.34 -3.69
CA ARG A 113 -0.09 -0.53 -3.09
C ARG A 113 -0.75 0.79 -2.71
N ALA A 114 -0.02 1.66 -2.00
CA ALA A 114 -0.51 2.99 -1.60
C ALA A 114 -0.90 3.84 -2.81
N VAL A 115 -0.08 3.83 -3.87
CA VAL A 115 -0.36 4.55 -5.12
C VAL A 115 -1.60 3.99 -5.81
N ARG A 116 -1.71 2.67 -5.94
CA ARG A 116 -2.86 2.02 -6.60
C ARG A 116 -4.18 2.32 -5.90
N THR A 117 -4.15 2.47 -4.59
CA THR A 117 -5.34 2.77 -3.77
C THR A 117 -5.51 4.26 -3.48
N ARG A 118 -4.67 5.11 -4.07
CA ARG A 118 -4.72 6.59 -3.97
C ARG A 118 -4.59 7.13 -2.55
N CYS A 119 -3.82 6.47 -1.71
CA CYS A 119 -3.55 6.92 -0.36
C CYS A 119 -2.39 7.93 -0.35
N ALA A 120 -2.62 9.19 -0.72
CA ALA A 120 -1.57 10.20 -0.91
C ALA A 120 -0.67 10.37 0.33
N ALA A 121 -1.24 10.47 1.53
CA ALA A 121 -0.47 10.56 2.77
C ALA A 121 0.42 9.33 3.03
N ALA A 122 -0.06 8.12 2.68
CA ALA A 122 0.74 6.90 2.78
C ALA A 122 1.87 6.88 1.74
N VAL A 123 1.60 7.36 0.52
CA VAL A 123 2.62 7.51 -0.54
C VAL A 123 3.74 8.43 -0.08
N GLU A 124 3.40 9.62 0.40
CA GLU A 124 4.37 10.59 0.91
C GLU A 124 5.20 10.02 2.07
N PHE A 125 4.53 9.37 3.02
CA PHE A 125 5.20 8.74 4.16
C PHE A 125 6.16 7.63 3.73
N LEU A 126 5.73 6.72 2.83
CA LEU A 126 6.57 5.62 2.34
C LEU A 126 7.78 6.12 1.55
N LEU A 127 7.63 7.17 0.76
CA LEU A 127 8.76 7.82 0.07
C LEU A 127 9.77 8.41 1.07
N LYS A 128 9.29 9.12 2.11
CA LYS A 128 10.14 9.65 3.20
C LYS A 128 10.83 8.54 4.00
N ALA A 129 10.21 7.38 4.11
CA ALA A 129 10.76 6.20 4.75
C ALA A 129 11.74 5.40 3.85
N GLY A 130 12.09 5.90 2.69
CA GLY A 130 13.06 5.31 1.76
C GLY A 130 12.44 4.40 0.68
N GLY A 131 11.12 4.37 0.55
CA GLY A 131 10.47 3.60 -0.52
C GLY A 131 10.94 4.04 -1.91
N ASP A 132 11.36 3.08 -2.74
CA ASP A 132 11.91 3.36 -4.07
C ASP A 132 10.78 3.77 -5.06
N PRO A 133 10.76 5.05 -5.53
CA PRO A 133 9.75 5.54 -6.44
C PRO A 133 9.84 4.97 -7.86
N VAL A 134 10.95 4.33 -8.20
CA VAL A 134 11.18 3.72 -9.52
C VAL A 134 11.27 2.19 -9.46
N ALA A 135 10.99 1.59 -8.30
CA ALA A 135 10.88 0.14 -8.15
C ALA A 135 9.94 -0.45 -9.20
N ARG A 136 10.32 -1.61 -9.76
CA ARG A 136 9.55 -2.25 -10.83
C ARG A 136 8.84 -3.50 -10.32
N ASN A 137 7.55 -3.60 -10.57
CA ASN A 137 6.81 -4.83 -10.36
C ASN A 137 7.08 -5.84 -11.49
N LYS A 138 6.48 -7.02 -11.47
CA LYS A 138 6.68 -8.06 -12.49
C LYS A 138 6.29 -7.65 -13.92
N SER A 139 5.40 -6.69 -14.07
CA SER A 139 5.05 -6.08 -15.37
C SER A 139 6.05 -5.00 -15.81
N GLY A 140 7.08 -4.73 -15.00
CA GLY A 140 8.03 -3.64 -15.21
C GLY A 140 7.44 -2.25 -14.94
N SER A 141 6.21 -2.18 -14.42
CA SER A 141 5.55 -0.92 -14.05
C SER A 141 6.10 -0.39 -12.73
N THR A 142 6.38 0.91 -12.68
CA THR A 142 6.75 1.61 -11.44
C THR A 142 5.51 2.16 -10.73
N PRO A 143 5.61 2.60 -9.48
CA PRO A 143 4.51 3.30 -8.81
C PRO A 143 3.94 4.46 -9.65
N PHE A 144 4.78 5.22 -10.36
CA PHE A 144 4.31 6.31 -11.20
C PHE A 144 3.44 5.84 -12.38
N HIS A 145 3.73 4.68 -13.00
CA HIS A 145 2.85 4.10 -14.02
C HIS A 145 1.46 3.77 -13.45
N LEU A 146 1.39 3.33 -12.17
CA LEU A 146 0.12 3.06 -11.50
C LEU A 146 -0.63 4.35 -11.13
N ALA A 147 0.10 5.42 -10.78
CA ALA A 147 -0.49 6.71 -10.41
C ALA A 147 -1.33 7.32 -11.53
N VAL A 148 -0.95 7.11 -12.79
CA VAL A 148 -1.64 7.69 -13.97
C VAL A 148 -2.75 6.81 -14.53
N GLN A 149 -2.96 5.62 -13.98
CA GLN A 149 -4.04 4.71 -14.41
C GLN A 149 -5.37 5.06 -13.75
N ASN A 150 -6.47 4.87 -14.48
CA ASN A 150 -7.83 5.07 -13.97
C ASN A 150 -8.38 3.85 -13.21
N THR A 151 -7.50 2.96 -12.74
CA THR A 151 -7.85 1.74 -12.03
C THR A 151 -7.51 1.87 -10.56
N GLY A 152 -8.31 1.28 -9.71
CA GLY A 152 -8.09 1.23 -8.27
C GLY A 152 -9.39 1.29 -7.49
N ARG A 153 -9.33 0.89 -6.21
CA ARG A 153 -10.51 0.86 -5.32
C ARG A 153 -11.08 2.25 -5.00
N GLY A 154 -10.30 3.30 -5.19
CA GLY A 154 -10.75 4.67 -4.93
C GLY A 154 -11.69 5.27 -5.98
N GLY A 155 -12.07 4.51 -7.01
CA GLY A 155 -12.89 5.01 -8.11
C GLY A 155 -12.23 6.16 -8.88
N SER A 156 -12.28 6.15 -10.21
CA SER A 156 -11.66 7.22 -11.00
C SER A 156 -12.58 8.45 -11.18
N GLY A 157 -13.79 8.41 -10.66
CA GLY A 157 -14.80 9.46 -10.82
C GLY A 157 -15.08 10.29 -9.57
N GLU A 158 -14.74 9.80 -8.39
CA GLU A 158 -14.98 10.51 -7.12
C GLU A 158 -14.02 11.71 -6.96
N PRO A 159 -14.51 12.92 -6.63
CA PRO A 159 -13.67 14.11 -6.50
C PRO A 159 -12.48 13.92 -5.55
N ALA A 160 -12.69 13.29 -4.40
CA ALA A 160 -11.63 13.02 -3.45
C ALA A 160 -10.55 12.06 -4.01
N ALA A 161 -10.96 11.07 -4.81
CA ALA A 161 -10.03 10.14 -5.45
C ALA A 161 -9.22 10.81 -6.58
N ILE A 162 -9.84 11.74 -7.30
CA ILE A 162 -9.17 12.55 -8.34
C ILE A 162 -8.14 13.47 -7.68
N GLU A 163 -8.48 14.15 -6.60
CA GLU A 163 -7.53 15.05 -5.92
C GLU A 163 -6.36 14.27 -5.28
N ALA A 164 -6.64 13.16 -4.62
CA ALA A 164 -5.57 12.28 -4.12
C ALA A 164 -4.65 11.77 -5.24
N GLN A 165 -5.21 11.42 -6.40
CA GLN A 165 -4.43 11.02 -7.58
C GLN A 165 -3.57 12.17 -8.10
N ARG A 166 -4.12 13.40 -8.13
CA ARG A 166 -3.44 14.63 -8.53
C ARG A 166 -2.24 14.91 -7.63
N GLU A 167 -2.44 14.80 -6.32
CA GLU A 167 -1.40 14.96 -5.30
C GLU A 167 -0.27 13.94 -5.48
N ILE A 168 -0.60 12.66 -5.68
CA ILE A 168 0.38 11.61 -5.94
C ILE A 168 1.19 11.89 -7.21
N ILE A 169 0.54 12.31 -8.30
CA ILE A 169 1.22 12.66 -9.56
C ILE A 169 2.19 13.83 -9.34
N ARG A 170 1.76 14.90 -8.64
CA ARG A 170 2.63 16.03 -8.29
C ARG A 170 3.86 15.57 -7.48
N THR A 171 3.66 14.67 -6.54
CA THR A 171 4.76 14.11 -5.73
C THR A 171 5.80 13.43 -6.61
N PHE A 172 5.41 12.58 -7.56
CA PHE A 172 6.38 11.94 -8.46
C PHE A 172 7.07 12.94 -9.39
N LEU A 173 6.36 13.95 -9.90
CA LEU A 173 6.94 15.00 -10.72
C LEU A 173 7.94 15.84 -9.92
N SER A 174 7.64 16.21 -8.67
CA SER A 174 8.55 16.97 -7.79
C SER A 174 9.84 16.20 -7.43
N LEU A 175 9.80 14.86 -7.47
CA LEU A 175 10.98 14.00 -7.37
C LEU A 175 11.83 13.95 -8.66
N GLY A 176 11.44 14.67 -9.71
CA GLY A 176 12.14 14.69 -11.00
C GLY A 176 11.95 13.43 -11.84
N ILE A 177 10.96 12.57 -11.51
CA ILE A 177 10.75 11.34 -12.27
C ILE A 177 10.07 11.65 -13.60
N SER A 178 10.76 11.30 -14.69
CA SER A 178 10.32 11.64 -16.04
C SER A 178 9.03 10.91 -16.45
N PRO A 179 8.01 11.62 -16.99
CA PRO A 179 6.84 10.99 -17.61
C PRO A 179 7.18 10.11 -18.83
N LYS A 180 8.39 10.20 -19.35
CA LYS A 180 8.89 9.34 -20.45
C LYS A 180 9.44 8.00 -19.95
N LEU A 181 9.54 7.78 -18.63
CA LEU A 181 9.94 6.50 -18.04
C LEU A 181 9.07 5.37 -18.59
N LYS A 182 9.70 4.31 -19.12
CA LYS A 182 9.01 3.18 -19.74
C LYS A 182 8.84 2.01 -18.76
N ASP A 183 7.72 1.31 -18.86
CA ASP A 183 7.47 0.03 -18.17
C ASP A 183 8.13 -1.16 -18.90
N GLY A 184 7.85 -2.38 -18.46
CA GLY A 184 8.39 -3.61 -19.06
C GLY A 184 7.89 -3.88 -20.47
N ALA A 185 6.77 -3.31 -20.88
CA ALA A 185 6.23 -3.39 -22.25
C ALA A 185 6.67 -2.22 -23.14
N GLY A 186 7.57 -1.34 -22.63
CA GLY A 186 8.06 -0.16 -23.36
C GLY A 186 7.09 1.01 -23.36
N LYS A 187 5.99 0.94 -22.62
CA LYS A 187 4.99 2.00 -22.53
C LYS A 187 5.40 3.04 -21.48
N SER A 188 5.45 4.31 -21.88
CA SER A 188 5.80 5.39 -20.95
C SER A 188 4.67 5.70 -19.96
N VAL A 189 5.00 6.36 -18.83
CA VAL A 189 4.03 6.90 -17.87
C VAL A 189 2.98 7.74 -18.60
N MET A 190 3.43 8.68 -19.46
CA MET A 190 2.56 9.48 -20.34
C MET A 190 1.66 8.60 -21.21
N GLY A 191 2.20 7.53 -21.80
CA GLY A 191 1.46 6.59 -22.63
C GLY A 191 0.41 5.78 -21.85
N CYS A 192 0.58 5.60 -20.53
CA CYS A 192 -0.40 4.97 -19.64
C CYS A 192 -1.57 5.88 -19.26
N ALA A 193 -1.37 7.20 -19.33
CA ALA A 193 -2.38 8.19 -18.97
C ALA A 193 -3.51 8.23 -20.02
N ARG A 194 -4.74 7.94 -19.56
CA ARG A 194 -5.95 7.95 -20.42
C ARG A 194 -6.74 9.24 -20.29
N SER A 195 -6.75 9.85 -19.10
CA SER A 195 -7.51 11.09 -18.83
C SER A 195 -6.74 12.31 -19.32
N MET A 196 -7.48 13.26 -19.92
CA MET A 196 -6.91 14.51 -20.44
C MET A 196 -6.20 15.30 -19.36
N TRP A 197 -6.83 15.53 -18.21
CA TRP A 197 -6.24 16.27 -17.10
C TRP A 197 -4.94 15.67 -16.57
N ILE A 198 -4.78 14.33 -16.62
CA ILE A 198 -3.52 13.68 -16.25
C ILE A 198 -2.43 14.01 -17.27
N ARG A 199 -2.76 13.95 -18.57
CA ARG A 199 -1.81 14.28 -19.63
C ARG A 199 -1.34 15.73 -19.55
N GLU A 200 -2.24 16.66 -19.27
CA GLU A 200 -1.92 18.08 -19.06
C GLU A 200 -0.91 18.25 -17.91
N MET A 201 -1.14 17.57 -16.78
CA MET A 201 -0.19 17.60 -15.65
C MET A 201 1.19 17.04 -15.98
N LEU A 202 1.28 16.06 -16.90
CA LEU A 202 2.54 15.41 -17.23
C LEU A 202 3.37 16.18 -18.26
N VAL A 203 2.83 17.22 -18.89
CA VAL A 203 3.53 18.09 -19.85
C VAL A 203 3.83 19.48 -19.29
N ALA A 204 3.19 19.86 -18.17
CA ALA A 204 3.45 21.11 -17.47
C ALA A 204 4.80 21.09 -16.73
#